data_c3c348f4880f915dfd1491d32f802cb8
#
_entry.id   c3c348f4880f915dfd1491d32f802cb8
#
_cell.length_a   1.000
_cell.length_b   1.000
_cell.length_c   1.000
_cell.angle_alpha   90.00
_cell.angle_beta   90.00
_cell.angle_gamma   90.00
#
_symmetry.space_group_name_H-M   'P 1'
#
loop_
_entity.id
_entity.type
_entity.pdbx_description
1 polymer ?
#
loop_
_entity_poly.entity_id
_entity_poly.type
_entity_poly.pdbx_seq_one_letter_code
_entity_poly.pdbx_strand_id
1 'polypeptide(L)'
;MNPKVSIIIPAYNTEQYITQCLESALNQTEQNIEIILINDASTDQTLTLVEKYPDSRLKIIKNEVNRGAGYCRNQGIQAAQGEWIVPLDSDDWYAPERIEKLWQVAQRENADLVADNLYFIQDEKYDPNATLFSVAKDEFSQTREIDVLTFIDLNRKPGKISPHLGLTKPLIKRSFLLENSLAYEATVTPIEDFLLYTLCLLKGARFMIIPEAYYYYRRSRPGSASTFRKVKILNQFCAVNRYLLEQDSVQSNPALKKIIDQYLKEVEQEKDYYSIIQPLKEQGVLKTLLKTLSNFKLLQLTLKQIPYILKRRFSQN
;
A
#
# COMPACT_ATOMS: atom_id res chain seq x y z
N MET A 1 -24.82 18.00 9.88
CA MET A 1 -23.43 18.03 10.41
C MET A 1 -22.55 17.33 9.38
N ASN A 2 -21.34 17.83 9.17
CA ASN A 2 -20.40 17.14 8.30
C ASN A 2 -19.98 15.79 8.94
N PRO A 3 -19.72 14.75 8.14
CA PRO A 3 -19.22 13.48 8.67
C PRO A 3 -17.85 13.68 9.33
N LYS A 4 -17.54 12.86 10.34
CA LYS A 4 -16.20 12.84 10.93
C LYS A 4 -15.20 12.21 9.99
N VAL A 5 -15.58 11.10 9.34
CA VAL A 5 -14.69 10.29 8.52
C VAL A 5 -15.36 9.95 7.20
N SER A 6 -14.60 10.08 6.10
CA SER A 6 -14.95 9.58 4.78
C SER A 6 -14.17 8.29 4.50
N ILE A 7 -14.88 7.17 4.36
CA ILE A 7 -14.29 5.88 3.95
C ILE A 7 -14.28 5.86 2.43
N ILE A 8 -13.10 5.69 1.83
CA ILE A 8 -12.90 5.72 0.37
C ILE A 8 -12.62 4.31 -0.13
N ILE A 9 -13.50 3.80 -1.01
CA ILE A 9 -13.46 2.43 -1.52
C ILE A 9 -13.26 2.45 -3.05
N PRO A 10 -12.03 2.28 -3.57
CA PRO A 10 -11.81 2.03 -4.99
C PRO A 10 -12.22 0.59 -5.34
N ALA A 11 -13.09 0.39 -6.33
CA ALA A 11 -13.59 -0.94 -6.70
C ALA A 11 -13.45 -1.19 -8.20
N TYR A 12 -12.81 -2.32 -8.56
CA TYR A 12 -12.72 -2.82 -9.92
C TYR A 12 -12.73 -4.34 -9.95
N ASN A 13 -13.80 -4.92 -10.53
CA ASN A 13 -13.98 -6.37 -10.67
C ASN A 13 -13.77 -7.12 -9.34
N THR A 14 -14.58 -6.79 -8.33
CA THR A 14 -14.52 -7.33 -6.97
C THR A 14 -15.87 -7.90 -6.52
N GLU A 15 -16.70 -8.40 -7.44
CA GLU A 15 -18.02 -8.95 -7.14
C GLU A 15 -18.04 -9.99 -6.02
N GLN A 16 -16.96 -10.77 -5.87
CA GLN A 16 -16.83 -11.80 -4.84
C GLN A 16 -16.59 -11.23 -3.43
N TYR A 17 -16.11 -9.99 -3.32
CA TYR A 17 -15.60 -9.42 -2.07
C TYR A 17 -16.34 -8.16 -1.64
N ILE A 18 -16.89 -7.40 -2.60
CA ILE A 18 -17.41 -6.05 -2.39
C ILE A 18 -18.54 -5.99 -1.36
N THR A 19 -19.36 -7.04 -1.25
CA THR A 19 -20.43 -7.14 -0.26
C THR A 19 -19.86 -7.10 1.15
N GLN A 20 -18.89 -7.96 1.46
CA GLN A 20 -18.23 -8.02 2.78
C GLN A 20 -17.51 -6.70 3.09
N CYS A 21 -16.81 -6.14 2.11
CA CYS A 21 -16.13 -4.85 2.22
C CYS A 21 -17.12 -3.75 2.61
N LEU A 22 -18.18 -3.58 1.83
CA LEU A 22 -19.18 -2.53 2.04
C LEU A 22 -19.94 -2.68 3.36
N GLU A 23 -20.36 -3.90 3.70
CA GLU A 23 -21.02 -4.20 4.96
C GLU A 23 -20.13 -3.88 6.16
N SER A 24 -18.83 -4.16 6.08
CA SER A 24 -17.89 -3.81 7.15
C SER A 24 -17.75 -2.30 7.36
N ALA A 25 -17.86 -1.52 6.30
CA ALA A 25 -17.86 -0.06 6.36
C ALA A 25 -19.19 0.51 6.91
N LEU A 26 -20.32 -0.06 6.49
CA LEU A 26 -21.66 0.36 6.95
C LEU A 26 -21.90 0.03 8.43
N ASN A 27 -21.31 -1.06 8.94
CA ASN A 27 -21.47 -1.57 10.31
C ASN A 27 -20.40 -1.05 11.29
N GLN A 28 -19.71 0.04 10.98
CA GLN A 28 -18.78 0.65 11.94
C GLN A 28 -19.52 1.19 13.16
N THR A 29 -18.89 1.11 14.36
CA THR A 29 -19.44 1.66 15.61
C THR A 29 -19.56 3.20 15.56
N GLU A 30 -18.62 3.88 14.89
CA GLU A 30 -18.75 5.30 14.59
C GLU A 30 -19.74 5.50 13.42
N GLN A 31 -20.91 6.10 13.72
CA GLN A 31 -21.98 6.29 12.74
C GLN A 31 -21.91 7.61 11.98
N ASN A 32 -21.14 8.59 12.46
CA ASN A 32 -20.98 9.88 11.78
C ASN A 32 -19.91 9.78 10.66
N ILE A 33 -20.18 8.90 9.71
CA ILE A 33 -19.32 8.61 8.58
C ILE A 33 -20.06 8.80 7.25
N GLU A 34 -19.30 8.98 6.17
CA GLU A 34 -19.76 8.77 4.79
C GLU A 34 -18.89 7.70 4.14
N ILE A 35 -19.44 7.02 3.16
CA ILE A 35 -18.76 6.01 2.37
C ILE A 35 -18.79 6.45 0.92
N ILE A 36 -17.61 6.63 0.32
CA ILE A 36 -17.45 7.03 -1.07
C ILE A 36 -16.86 5.85 -1.83
N LEU A 37 -17.70 5.14 -2.57
CA LEU A 37 -17.28 4.03 -3.39
C LEU A 37 -17.09 4.51 -4.83
N ILE A 38 -15.90 4.25 -5.38
CA ILE A 38 -15.57 4.60 -6.76
C ILE A 38 -15.51 3.32 -7.58
N ASN A 39 -16.54 3.08 -8.41
CA ASN A 39 -16.53 1.99 -9.37
C ASN A 39 -15.69 2.38 -10.57
N ASP A 40 -14.54 1.74 -10.73
CA ASP A 40 -13.53 2.06 -11.74
C ASP A 40 -13.77 1.28 -13.06
N ALA A 41 -14.98 1.44 -13.63
CA ALA A 41 -15.43 0.74 -14.83
C ALA A 41 -15.43 -0.79 -14.70
N SER A 42 -15.95 -1.34 -13.58
CA SER A 42 -16.12 -2.79 -13.43
C SER A 42 -17.00 -3.39 -14.52
N THR A 43 -16.62 -4.57 -14.99
CA THR A 43 -17.31 -5.35 -16.02
C THR A 43 -18.03 -6.58 -15.46
N ASP A 44 -17.88 -6.86 -14.18
CA ASP A 44 -18.55 -7.91 -13.41
C ASP A 44 -19.78 -7.34 -12.65
N GLN A 45 -20.31 -8.08 -11.68
CA GLN A 45 -21.48 -7.68 -10.89
C GLN A 45 -21.18 -6.65 -9.78
N THR A 46 -19.93 -6.16 -9.65
CA THR A 46 -19.52 -5.25 -8.56
C THR A 46 -20.47 -4.07 -8.42
N LEU A 47 -20.74 -3.33 -9.49
CA LEU A 47 -21.63 -2.15 -9.44
C LEU A 47 -23.06 -2.54 -9.08
N THR A 48 -23.60 -3.56 -9.69
CA THR A 48 -24.98 -4.05 -9.45
C THR A 48 -25.18 -4.47 -7.99
N LEU A 49 -24.17 -5.06 -7.36
CA LEU A 49 -24.22 -5.45 -5.96
C LEU A 49 -24.26 -4.23 -5.03
N VAL A 50 -23.43 -3.22 -5.30
CA VAL A 50 -23.32 -2.01 -4.47
C VAL A 50 -24.59 -1.15 -4.58
N GLU A 51 -25.21 -1.05 -5.75
CA GLU A 51 -26.43 -0.28 -5.98
C GLU A 51 -27.67 -0.82 -5.22
N LYS A 52 -27.60 -2.03 -4.68
CA LYS A 52 -28.67 -2.61 -3.86
C LYS A 52 -28.73 -2.07 -2.42
N TYR A 53 -27.72 -1.33 -1.97
CA TYR A 53 -27.67 -0.81 -0.61
C TYR A 53 -28.34 0.56 -0.50
N PRO A 54 -29.51 0.66 0.17
CA PRO A 54 -30.26 1.92 0.28
C PRO A 54 -29.78 2.75 1.51
N ASP A 55 -28.46 2.91 1.68
CA ASP A 55 -27.91 3.66 2.82
C ASP A 55 -27.54 5.08 2.38
N SER A 56 -28.07 6.07 3.07
CA SER A 56 -27.85 7.49 2.75
C SER A 56 -26.40 7.96 2.96
N ARG A 57 -25.59 7.19 3.70
CA ARG A 57 -24.16 7.47 3.90
C ARG A 57 -23.32 7.01 2.71
N LEU A 58 -23.87 6.14 1.82
CA LEU A 58 -23.17 5.61 0.67
C LEU A 58 -23.33 6.52 -0.54
N LYS A 59 -22.20 6.97 -1.08
CA LYS A 59 -22.10 7.71 -2.35
C LYS A 59 -21.31 6.86 -3.36
N ILE A 60 -21.89 6.64 -4.53
CA ILE A 60 -21.25 5.87 -5.62
C ILE A 60 -20.81 6.83 -6.71
N ILE A 61 -19.54 6.79 -7.07
CA ILE A 61 -18.94 7.47 -8.23
C ILE A 61 -18.62 6.40 -9.28
N LYS A 62 -18.96 6.65 -10.54
CA LYS A 62 -18.75 5.72 -11.63
C LYS A 62 -17.76 6.31 -12.65
N ASN A 63 -16.68 5.59 -12.93
CA ASN A 63 -15.75 5.92 -14.00
C ASN A 63 -16.16 5.19 -15.28
N GLU A 64 -15.95 5.83 -16.44
CA GLU A 64 -16.21 5.22 -17.76
C GLU A 64 -15.08 4.28 -18.18
N VAL A 65 -13.86 4.50 -17.69
CA VAL A 65 -12.67 3.70 -17.97
C VAL A 65 -11.90 3.43 -16.70
N ASN A 66 -11.22 2.28 -16.64
CA ASN A 66 -10.35 1.95 -15.50
C ASN A 66 -9.13 2.87 -15.46
N ARG A 67 -8.95 3.56 -14.33
CA ARG A 67 -7.86 4.52 -14.07
C ARG A 67 -6.96 4.11 -12.92
N GLY A 68 -7.30 3.04 -12.22
CA GLY A 68 -6.53 2.47 -11.10
C GLY A 68 -6.85 3.09 -9.74
N ALA A 69 -6.42 2.36 -8.69
CA ALA A 69 -6.80 2.66 -7.31
C ALA A 69 -6.34 4.06 -6.83
N GLY A 70 -5.13 4.49 -7.19
CA GLY A 70 -4.62 5.82 -6.81
C GLY A 70 -5.48 6.95 -7.35
N TYR A 71 -5.90 6.87 -8.61
CA TYR A 71 -6.81 7.84 -9.21
C TYR A 71 -8.18 7.85 -8.49
N CYS A 72 -8.74 6.68 -8.24
CA CYS A 72 -10.02 6.55 -7.54
C CYS A 72 -9.95 7.09 -6.12
N ARG A 73 -8.87 6.83 -5.38
CA ARG A 73 -8.67 7.41 -4.05
C ARG A 73 -8.62 8.94 -4.11
N ASN A 74 -7.97 9.53 -5.11
CA ASN A 74 -7.96 10.98 -5.31
C ASN A 74 -9.35 11.54 -5.60
N GLN A 75 -10.16 10.88 -6.44
CA GLN A 75 -11.56 11.26 -6.64
C GLN A 75 -12.36 11.21 -5.33
N GLY A 76 -12.14 10.16 -4.53
CA GLY A 76 -12.75 10.03 -3.21
C GLY A 76 -12.35 11.16 -2.27
N ILE A 77 -11.06 11.51 -2.19
CA ILE A 77 -10.56 12.63 -1.37
C ILE A 77 -11.17 13.97 -1.78
N GLN A 78 -11.33 14.21 -3.08
CA GLN A 78 -11.97 15.42 -3.61
C GLN A 78 -13.47 15.47 -3.27
N ALA A 79 -14.16 14.33 -3.32
CA ALA A 79 -15.60 14.24 -3.03
C ALA A 79 -15.90 14.19 -1.51
N ALA A 80 -14.88 13.93 -0.68
CA ALA A 80 -15.01 13.76 0.75
C ALA A 80 -15.40 15.07 1.45
N GLN A 81 -16.31 14.94 2.43
CA GLN A 81 -16.75 16.02 3.32
C GLN A 81 -16.28 15.80 4.77
N GLY A 82 -15.76 14.60 5.07
CA GLY A 82 -15.23 14.26 6.38
C GLY A 82 -13.98 15.07 6.73
N GLU A 83 -13.81 15.29 8.04
CA GLU A 83 -12.58 15.87 8.59
C GLU A 83 -11.38 14.93 8.34
N TRP A 84 -11.63 13.64 8.39
CA TRP A 84 -10.67 12.57 8.17
C TRP A 84 -11.07 11.73 6.97
N ILE A 85 -10.08 11.15 6.31
CA ILE A 85 -10.27 10.14 5.26
C ILE A 85 -9.61 8.84 5.68
N VAL A 86 -10.14 7.71 5.21
CA VAL A 86 -9.52 6.40 5.39
C VAL A 86 -9.78 5.52 4.16
N PRO A 87 -8.73 4.95 3.54
CA PRO A 87 -8.91 4.03 2.42
C PRO A 87 -9.31 2.63 2.89
N LEU A 88 -10.22 1.99 2.15
CA LEU A 88 -10.55 0.57 2.28
C LEU A 88 -10.49 -0.07 0.90
N ASP A 89 -9.60 -1.03 0.71
CA ASP A 89 -9.53 -1.77 -0.56
C ASP A 89 -10.74 -2.71 -0.69
N SER A 90 -11.32 -2.78 -1.88
CA SER A 90 -12.62 -3.45 -2.12
C SER A 90 -12.62 -4.97 -1.96
N ASP A 91 -11.46 -5.58 -1.75
CA ASP A 91 -11.26 -6.99 -1.43
C ASP A 91 -10.93 -7.25 0.05
N ASP A 92 -10.84 -6.20 0.87
CA ASP A 92 -10.54 -6.22 2.29
C ASP A 92 -11.77 -5.84 3.12
N TRP A 93 -11.65 -5.87 4.46
CA TRP A 93 -12.72 -5.42 5.35
C TRP A 93 -12.20 -4.94 6.70
N TYR A 94 -13.04 -4.22 7.44
CA TYR A 94 -12.74 -3.67 8.76
C TYR A 94 -13.38 -4.49 9.89
N ALA A 95 -12.74 -4.46 11.08
CA ALA A 95 -13.44 -4.75 12.33
C ALA A 95 -14.43 -3.61 12.66
N PRO A 96 -15.55 -3.89 13.36
CA PRO A 96 -16.60 -2.89 13.61
C PRO A 96 -16.12 -1.62 14.30
N GLU A 97 -15.13 -1.72 15.19
CA GLU A 97 -14.64 -0.60 16.01
C GLU A 97 -13.47 0.17 15.40
N ARG A 98 -13.01 -0.19 14.18
CA ARG A 98 -11.80 0.37 13.60
C ARG A 98 -11.79 1.90 13.52
N ILE A 99 -12.84 2.48 12.95
CA ILE A 99 -12.91 3.94 12.75
C ILE A 99 -12.90 4.67 14.08
N GLU A 100 -13.70 4.20 15.03
CA GLU A 100 -13.75 4.78 16.37
C GLU A 100 -12.38 4.75 17.07
N LYS A 101 -11.70 3.61 17.04
CA LYS A 101 -10.37 3.43 17.69
C LYS A 101 -9.30 4.32 17.07
N LEU A 102 -9.20 4.36 15.74
CA LEU A 102 -8.25 5.21 15.07
C LEU A 102 -8.52 6.70 15.33
N TRP A 103 -9.78 7.10 15.29
CA TRP A 103 -10.16 8.48 15.56
C TRP A 103 -9.86 8.91 17.02
N GLN A 104 -10.14 8.06 18.03
CA GLN A 104 -9.79 8.31 19.42
C GLN A 104 -8.29 8.54 19.60
N VAL A 105 -7.43 7.73 18.93
CA VAL A 105 -5.98 7.91 18.97
C VAL A 105 -5.57 9.20 18.26
N ALA A 106 -6.17 9.52 17.11
CA ALA A 106 -5.88 10.74 16.37
C ALA A 106 -6.11 11.99 17.24
N GLN A 107 -7.22 12.03 17.99
CA GLN A 107 -7.52 13.13 18.88
C GLN A 107 -6.59 13.18 20.10
N ARG A 108 -6.37 12.04 20.77
CA ARG A 108 -5.53 11.95 21.96
C ARG A 108 -4.09 12.35 21.68
N GLU A 109 -3.53 11.88 20.56
CA GLU A 109 -2.13 12.10 20.18
C GLU A 109 -1.93 13.35 19.33
N ASN A 110 -3.00 14.09 18.98
CA ASN A 110 -2.93 15.19 17.99
C ASN A 110 -2.19 14.77 16.73
N ALA A 111 -2.55 13.61 16.18
CA ALA A 111 -1.91 13.02 15.02
C ALA A 111 -2.50 13.54 13.71
N ASP A 112 -1.75 13.45 12.61
CA ASP A 112 -2.21 13.70 11.26
C ASP A 112 -2.52 12.39 10.52
N LEU A 113 -1.80 11.30 10.86
CA LEU A 113 -2.03 9.95 10.38
C LEU A 113 -2.10 8.97 11.56
N VAL A 114 -3.05 8.05 11.53
CA VAL A 114 -3.12 6.94 12.50
C VAL A 114 -3.38 5.65 11.77
N ALA A 115 -2.51 4.66 11.93
CA ALA A 115 -2.73 3.32 11.40
C ALA A 115 -2.73 2.28 12.52
N ASP A 116 -3.41 1.18 12.23
CA ASP A 116 -3.45 -0.02 13.04
C ASP A 116 -2.60 -1.14 12.41
N ASN A 117 -2.41 -2.18 13.17
CA ASN A 117 -1.95 -3.47 12.68
C ASN A 117 -2.99 -4.06 11.71
N LEU A 118 -2.63 -5.08 10.96
CA LEU A 118 -3.57 -5.77 10.08
C LEU A 118 -3.41 -7.30 10.20
N TYR A 119 -4.52 -7.99 10.01
CA TYR A 119 -4.56 -9.45 9.86
C TYR A 119 -4.34 -9.83 8.41
N PHE A 120 -3.51 -10.83 8.17
CA PHE A 120 -3.39 -11.44 6.85
C PHE A 120 -4.37 -12.59 6.70
N ILE A 121 -5.28 -12.48 5.73
CA ILE A 121 -6.25 -13.52 5.41
C ILE A 121 -5.79 -14.27 4.17
N GLN A 122 -5.70 -15.60 4.29
CA GLN A 122 -5.36 -16.49 3.20
C GLN A 122 -6.40 -17.59 3.08
N ASP A 123 -6.91 -17.82 1.86
CA ASP A 123 -7.91 -18.87 1.54
C ASP A 123 -9.12 -18.86 2.50
N GLU A 124 -9.65 -17.65 2.79
CA GLU A 124 -10.76 -17.41 3.73
C GLU A 124 -10.47 -17.87 5.18
N LYS A 125 -9.22 -18.21 5.47
CA LYS A 125 -8.81 -18.62 6.81
C LYS A 125 -8.27 -17.43 7.60
N TYR A 126 -8.76 -17.32 8.81
CA TYR A 126 -8.30 -16.35 9.79
C TYR A 126 -7.34 -17.00 10.77
N ASP A 127 -6.11 -16.45 10.86
CA ASP A 127 -5.16 -16.76 11.91
C ASP A 127 -4.88 -15.48 12.70
N PRO A 128 -5.31 -15.40 13.98
CA PRO A 128 -5.08 -14.20 14.81
C PRO A 128 -3.60 -13.89 15.06
N ASN A 129 -2.69 -14.84 14.79
CA ASN A 129 -1.25 -14.64 14.92
C ASN A 129 -0.60 -14.14 13.62
N ALA A 130 -1.28 -14.22 12.49
CA ALA A 130 -0.78 -13.79 11.20
C ALA A 130 -1.06 -12.29 10.98
N THR A 131 -0.40 -11.44 11.76
CA THR A 131 -0.52 -9.98 11.65
C THR A 131 0.73 -9.35 11.05
N LEU A 132 0.59 -8.10 10.56
CA LEU A 132 1.71 -7.35 10.01
C LEU A 132 2.85 -7.20 11.02
N PHE A 133 2.53 -6.94 12.31
CA PHE A 133 3.52 -6.72 13.36
C PHE A 133 3.99 -8.00 14.06
N SER A 134 3.47 -9.18 13.66
CA SER A 134 3.89 -10.47 14.25
C SER A 134 5.40 -10.73 14.15
N VAL A 135 6.06 -10.11 13.18
CA VAL A 135 7.51 -10.23 12.91
C VAL A 135 8.38 -9.24 13.69
N ALA A 136 7.76 -8.27 14.38
CA ALA A 136 8.41 -7.22 15.15
C ALA A 136 7.59 -6.90 16.42
N LYS A 137 7.11 -7.93 17.12
CA LYS A 137 6.14 -7.81 18.23
C LYS A 137 6.60 -6.86 19.33
N ASP A 138 7.86 -6.94 19.72
CA ASP A 138 8.40 -6.09 20.80
C ASP A 138 8.45 -4.63 20.39
N GLU A 139 8.76 -4.36 19.11
CA GLU A 139 8.85 -3.01 18.57
C GLU A 139 7.47 -2.33 18.45
N PHE A 140 6.40 -3.11 18.21
CA PHE A 140 5.02 -2.66 18.03
C PHE A 140 4.07 -3.15 19.13
N SER A 141 4.58 -3.29 20.38
CA SER A 141 3.78 -3.71 21.54
C SER A 141 2.95 -2.57 22.15
N GLN A 142 3.22 -1.33 21.80
CA GLN A 142 2.55 -0.13 22.28
C GLN A 142 2.32 0.88 21.15
N THR A 143 1.37 1.79 21.35
CA THR A 143 1.19 2.95 20.47
C THR A 143 2.48 3.74 20.35
N ARG A 144 2.92 4.02 19.14
CA ARG A 144 4.17 4.75 18.89
C ARG A 144 4.07 5.70 17.71
N GLU A 145 4.88 6.74 17.76
CA GLU A 145 5.10 7.65 16.63
C GLU A 145 6.13 7.06 15.67
N ILE A 146 5.88 7.21 14.37
CA ILE A 146 6.76 6.76 13.30
C ILE A 146 7.31 7.98 12.57
N ASP A 147 8.61 8.17 12.66
CA ASP A 147 9.31 9.16 11.84
C ASP A 147 9.61 8.65 10.42
N VAL A 148 10.00 9.55 9.53
CA VAL A 148 10.25 9.22 8.12
C VAL A 148 11.41 8.23 7.92
N LEU A 149 12.46 8.29 8.75
CA LEU A 149 13.59 7.35 8.67
C LEU A 149 13.16 5.93 9.02
N THR A 150 12.45 5.79 10.15
CA THR A 150 11.86 4.51 10.59
C THR A 150 10.88 3.97 9.54
N PHE A 151 10.00 4.81 8.98
CA PHE A 151 9.06 4.41 7.95
C PHE A 151 9.77 3.84 6.72
N ILE A 152 10.78 4.54 6.20
CA ILE A 152 11.54 4.09 5.04
C ILE A 152 12.32 2.80 5.37
N ASP A 153 12.98 2.71 6.54
CA ASP A 153 13.76 1.52 6.94
C ASP A 153 12.90 0.27 7.04
N LEU A 154 11.72 0.36 7.63
CA LEU A 154 10.77 -0.75 7.73
C LEU A 154 10.23 -1.20 6.36
N ASN A 155 10.06 -0.29 5.41
CA ASN A 155 9.56 -0.62 4.08
C ASN A 155 10.64 -1.13 3.12
N ARG A 156 11.95 -0.86 3.35
CA ARG A 156 13.02 -1.17 2.40
C ARG A 156 13.59 -2.58 2.48
N LYS A 157 13.32 -3.37 3.51
CA LYS A 157 14.02 -4.65 3.77
C LYS A 157 13.57 -5.78 2.80
N PRO A 158 14.02 -5.79 1.52
CA PRO A 158 13.67 -6.87 0.61
C PRO A 158 14.30 -8.18 1.12
N GLY A 159 13.48 -9.22 1.24
CA GLY A 159 13.90 -10.54 1.69
C GLY A 159 14.07 -10.73 3.20
N LYS A 160 13.87 -9.68 4.02
CA LYS A 160 13.64 -9.80 5.46
C LYS A 160 12.15 -9.67 5.75
N ILE A 161 11.68 -10.46 6.71
CA ILE A 161 10.34 -10.31 7.23
C ILE A 161 10.34 -8.98 8.01
N SER A 162 9.69 -7.96 7.47
CA SER A 162 9.59 -6.62 8.06
C SER A 162 8.15 -6.17 7.99
N PRO A 163 7.65 -5.44 8.99
CA PRO A 163 6.33 -4.83 8.93
C PRO A 163 6.36 -3.70 7.88
N HIS A 164 5.95 -4.02 6.65
CA HIS A 164 5.84 -3.03 5.58
C HIS A 164 4.69 -2.07 5.86
N LEU A 165 4.96 -0.95 6.54
CA LEU A 165 3.96 0.04 6.96
C LEU A 165 3.22 0.70 5.77
N GLY A 166 3.76 0.63 4.56
CA GLY A 166 3.05 1.03 3.33
C GLY A 166 1.81 0.18 3.02
N LEU A 167 1.65 -0.99 3.66
CA LEU A 167 0.43 -1.81 3.54
C LEU A 167 -0.70 -1.35 4.45
N THR A 168 -0.40 -0.57 5.49
CA THR A 168 -1.42 -0.02 6.39
C THR A 168 -2.33 0.95 5.62
N LYS A 169 -3.55 1.09 6.10
CA LYS A 169 -4.53 2.02 5.52
C LYS A 169 -4.90 3.05 6.59
N PRO A 170 -4.03 4.07 6.80
CA PRO A 170 -4.21 5.01 7.89
C PRO A 170 -5.47 5.86 7.75
N LEU A 171 -6.03 6.23 8.89
CA LEU A 171 -6.89 7.40 9.01
C LEU A 171 -6.00 8.63 8.83
N ILE A 172 -6.34 9.50 7.88
CA ILE A 172 -5.53 10.66 7.47
C ILE A 172 -6.35 11.93 7.64
N LYS A 173 -5.79 12.94 8.30
CA LYS A 173 -6.42 14.25 8.42
C LYS A 173 -6.52 14.90 7.04
N ARG A 174 -7.76 15.12 6.58
CA ARG A 174 -8.01 15.61 5.20
C ARG A 174 -7.39 16.99 4.96
N SER A 175 -7.49 17.91 5.93
CA SER A 175 -6.89 19.24 5.82
C SER A 175 -5.38 19.18 5.62
N PHE A 176 -4.68 18.23 6.26
CA PHE A 176 -3.24 18.05 6.09
C PHE A 176 -2.85 17.75 4.64
N LEU A 177 -3.61 16.88 3.95
CA LEU A 177 -3.37 16.59 2.54
C LEU A 177 -3.61 17.82 1.66
N LEU A 178 -4.70 18.54 1.90
CA LEU A 178 -5.09 19.70 1.09
C LEU A 178 -4.10 20.87 1.26
N GLU A 179 -3.74 21.19 2.49
CA GLU A 179 -2.81 22.29 2.84
C GLU A 179 -1.39 22.04 2.28
N ASN A 180 -0.97 20.78 2.21
CA ASN A 180 0.33 20.40 1.65
C ASN A 180 0.28 19.99 0.18
N SER A 181 -0.89 20.10 -0.49
CA SER A 181 -1.11 19.70 -1.89
C SER A 181 -0.68 18.25 -2.16
N LEU A 182 -0.96 17.35 -1.22
CA LEU A 182 -0.60 15.92 -1.31
C LEU A 182 -1.76 15.10 -1.88
N ALA A 183 -1.43 14.21 -2.81
CA ALA A 183 -2.35 13.30 -3.45
C ALA A 183 -1.65 11.97 -3.79
N TYR A 184 -2.42 10.94 -4.08
CA TYR A 184 -1.88 9.68 -4.61
C TYR A 184 -1.29 9.90 -6.01
N GLU A 185 -0.08 9.41 -6.24
CA GLU A 185 0.49 9.37 -7.59
C GLU A 185 -0.05 8.15 -8.34
N ALA A 186 -1.03 8.37 -9.20
CA ALA A 186 -1.77 7.30 -9.88
C ALA A 186 -0.91 6.43 -10.82
N THR A 187 0.27 6.91 -11.23
CA THR A 187 1.16 6.22 -12.17
C THR A 187 2.08 5.19 -11.50
N VAL A 188 2.18 5.16 -10.17
CA VAL A 188 3.13 4.32 -9.42
C VAL A 188 2.49 3.12 -8.71
N THR A 189 1.48 2.51 -9.29
CA THR A 189 0.83 1.31 -8.74
C THR A 189 1.77 0.08 -8.77
N PRO A 190 1.89 -0.72 -7.69
CA PRO A 190 1.07 -0.75 -6.46
C PRO A 190 1.75 -0.12 -5.22
N ILE A 191 2.55 0.90 -5.37
CA ILE A 191 3.33 1.51 -4.27
C ILE A 191 2.93 2.97 -3.99
N GLU A 192 1.77 3.36 -4.48
CA GLU A 192 1.21 4.70 -4.29
C GLU A 192 1.00 5.07 -2.82
N ASP A 193 0.63 4.08 -1.97
CA ASP A 193 0.47 4.25 -0.52
C ASP A 193 1.82 4.59 0.13
N PHE A 194 2.88 3.83 -0.18
CA PHE A 194 4.23 4.09 0.33
C PHE A 194 4.69 5.51 -0.02
N LEU A 195 4.49 5.95 -1.27
CA LEU A 195 4.90 7.28 -1.70
C LEU A 195 4.12 8.36 -0.95
N LEU A 196 2.79 8.27 -0.89
CA LEU A 196 1.97 9.28 -0.21
C LEU A 196 2.34 9.41 1.26
N TYR A 197 2.47 8.30 2.00
CA TYR A 197 2.80 8.36 3.43
C TYR A 197 4.22 8.88 3.66
N THR A 198 5.18 8.54 2.79
CA THR A 198 6.52 9.14 2.83
C THR A 198 6.45 10.66 2.64
N LEU A 199 5.68 11.14 1.66
CA LEU A 199 5.52 12.57 1.42
C LEU A 199 4.82 13.29 2.59
N CYS A 200 3.82 12.68 3.22
CA CYS A 200 3.20 13.21 4.44
C CYS A 200 4.25 13.39 5.55
N LEU A 201 5.06 12.36 5.80
CA LEU A 201 6.12 12.41 6.81
C LEU A 201 7.20 13.46 6.48
N LEU A 202 7.57 13.62 5.21
CA LEU A 202 8.51 14.67 4.76
C LEU A 202 7.94 16.08 4.94
N LYS A 203 6.61 16.24 4.98
CA LYS A 203 5.91 17.48 5.30
C LYS A 203 5.66 17.68 6.79
N GLY A 204 6.20 16.80 7.64
CA GLY A 204 6.10 16.90 9.10
C GLY A 204 4.82 16.31 9.68
N ALA A 205 4.12 15.44 8.96
CA ALA A 205 2.95 14.75 9.50
C ALA A 205 3.32 13.92 10.74
N ARG A 206 2.51 14.03 11.79
CA ARG A 206 2.60 13.16 12.95
C ARG A 206 1.87 11.86 12.70
N PHE A 207 2.63 10.78 12.50
CA PHE A 207 2.10 9.46 12.17
C PHE A 207 2.18 8.51 13.36
N MET A 208 1.03 8.10 13.88
CA MET A 208 0.89 7.17 15.00
C MET A 208 0.51 5.77 14.51
N ILE A 209 1.12 4.76 15.11
CA ILE A 209 0.79 3.34 14.89
C ILE A 209 0.29 2.74 16.20
N ILE A 210 -0.82 1.99 16.16
CA ILE A 210 -1.34 1.20 17.29
C ILE A 210 -1.09 -0.30 17.08
N PRO A 211 -0.84 -1.07 18.16
CA PRO A 211 -0.53 -2.50 18.06
C PRO A 211 -1.71 -3.37 17.67
N GLU A 212 -2.94 -2.95 17.98
CA GLU A 212 -4.16 -3.71 17.73
C GLU A 212 -4.44 -3.78 16.23
N ALA A 213 -5.02 -4.89 15.79
CA ALA A 213 -5.38 -5.13 14.41
C ALA A 213 -6.90 -5.05 14.22
N TYR A 214 -7.33 -4.12 13.38
CA TYR A 214 -8.74 -3.91 13.01
C TYR A 214 -8.96 -3.95 11.50
N TYR A 215 -7.89 -4.17 10.71
CA TYR A 215 -7.93 -4.30 9.26
C TYR A 215 -7.67 -5.75 8.87
N TYR A 216 -8.53 -6.31 8.01
CA TYR A 216 -8.38 -7.66 7.47
C TYR A 216 -7.93 -7.57 6.01
N TYR A 217 -6.66 -7.88 5.76
CA TYR A 217 -6.00 -7.80 4.46
C TYR A 217 -6.00 -9.16 3.77
N ARG A 218 -6.70 -9.24 2.63
CA ARG A 218 -6.79 -10.47 1.82
C ARG A 218 -5.56 -10.64 0.94
N ARG A 219 -4.83 -11.74 1.14
CA ARG A 219 -3.68 -12.09 0.31
C ARG A 219 -4.11 -12.92 -0.90
N SER A 220 -3.41 -12.69 -2.05
CA SER A 220 -3.38 -13.62 -3.19
C SER A 220 -4.72 -13.88 -3.89
N ARG A 221 -5.49 -12.81 -4.18
CA ARG A 221 -6.62 -12.97 -5.10
C ARG A 221 -6.19 -12.88 -6.57
N PRO A 222 -6.89 -13.61 -7.49
CA PRO A 222 -6.70 -13.42 -8.93
C PRO A 222 -6.98 -11.95 -9.33
N GLY A 223 -6.12 -11.36 -10.17
CA GLY A 223 -6.29 -9.98 -10.63
C GLY A 223 -5.85 -8.88 -9.66
N SER A 224 -5.31 -9.23 -8.49
CA SER A 224 -4.72 -8.24 -7.57
C SER A 224 -3.54 -7.53 -8.20
N ALA A 225 -3.38 -6.23 -7.88
CA ALA A 225 -2.22 -5.43 -8.30
C ALA A 225 -0.88 -6.03 -7.82
N SER A 226 -0.88 -6.78 -6.72
CA SER A 226 0.28 -7.49 -6.19
C SER A 226 0.77 -8.65 -7.07
N THR A 227 -0.05 -9.11 -8.04
CA THR A 227 0.32 -10.18 -9.00
C THR A 227 1.12 -9.67 -10.21
N PHE A 228 1.39 -8.38 -10.30
CA PHE A 228 2.22 -7.83 -11.36
C PHE A 228 3.62 -8.47 -11.40
N ARG A 229 4.18 -8.53 -12.63
CA ARG A 229 5.56 -9.03 -12.81
C ARG A 229 6.51 -8.30 -11.87
N LYS A 230 7.30 -9.05 -11.12
CA LYS A 230 8.20 -8.53 -10.08
C LYS A 230 9.09 -7.38 -10.57
N VAL A 231 9.62 -7.50 -11.80
CA VAL A 231 10.45 -6.45 -12.43
C VAL A 231 9.69 -5.14 -12.62
N LYS A 232 8.38 -5.19 -12.96
CA LYS A 232 7.55 -3.99 -13.11
C LYS A 232 7.43 -3.24 -11.77
N ILE A 233 7.14 -3.96 -10.70
CA ILE A 233 7.03 -3.38 -9.34
C ILE A 233 8.37 -2.78 -8.90
N LEU A 234 9.49 -3.49 -9.14
CA LEU A 234 10.83 -3.00 -8.79
C LEU A 234 11.22 -1.74 -9.58
N ASN A 235 10.79 -1.62 -10.85
CA ASN A 235 10.97 -0.38 -11.61
C ASN A 235 10.22 0.80 -10.99
N GLN A 236 9.00 0.58 -10.46
CA GLN A 236 8.26 1.62 -9.76
C GLN A 236 8.99 2.05 -8.48
N PHE A 237 9.48 1.09 -7.67
CA PHE A 237 10.30 1.42 -6.50
C PHE A 237 11.57 2.22 -6.87
N CYS A 238 12.26 1.87 -7.97
CA CYS A 238 13.39 2.67 -8.44
C CYS A 238 12.98 4.10 -8.80
N ALA A 239 11.87 4.27 -9.52
CA ALA A 239 11.38 5.59 -9.92
C ALA A 239 11.00 6.43 -8.69
N VAL A 240 10.25 5.85 -7.74
CA VAL A 240 9.87 6.53 -6.50
C VAL A 240 11.07 6.93 -5.66
N ASN A 241 12.06 6.03 -5.47
CA ASN A 241 13.25 6.39 -4.69
C ASN A 241 14.08 7.49 -5.36
N ARG A 242 14.19 7.53 -6.70
CA ARG A 242 14.83 8.63 -7.42
C ARG A 242 14.09 9.94 -7.24
N TYR A 243 12.77 9.91 -7.37
CA TYR A 243 11.92 11.08 -7.11
C TYR A 243 12.09 11.60 -5.68
N LEU A 244 12.12 10.71 -4.67
CA LEU A 244 12.36 11.10 -3.28
C LEU A 244 13.74 11.71 -3.08
N LEU A 245 14.78 11.20 -3.77
CA LEU A 245 16.12 11.79 -3.72
C LEU A 245 16.20 13.21 -4.31
N GLU A 246 15.28 13.60 -5.18
CA GLU A 246 15.20 14.95 -5.76
C GLU A 246 14.51 15.96 -4.83
N GLN A 247 13.84 15.52 -3.76
CA GLN A 247 13.15 16.41 -2.83
C GLN A 247 14.14 17.23 -1.98
N ASP A 248 13.92 18.54 -1.85
CA ASP A 248 14.77 19.45 -1.06
C ASP A 248 14.90 18.99 0.41
N SER A 249 13.81 18.51 1.01
CA SER A 249 13.79 17.97 2.38
C SER A 249 14.68 16.73 2.55
N VAL A 250 14.86 15.95 1.49
CA VAL A 250 15.77 14.77 1.47
C VAL A 250 17.21 15.23 1.20
N GLN A 251 17.43 16.15 0.27
CA GLN A 251 18.76 16.66 -0.05
C GLN A 251 19.40 17.39 1.13
N SER A 252 18.62 18.11 1.91
CA SER A 252 19.07 18.82 3.11
C SER A 252 19.27 17.94 4.34
N ASN A 253 18.85 16.65 4.29
CA ASN A 253 18.99 15.70 5.39
C ASN A 253 19.89 14.52 5.00
N PRO A 254 21.18 14.50 5.44
CA PRO A 254 22.12 13.45 5.07
C PRO A 254 21.69 12.03 5.44
N ALA A 255 20.95 11.86 6.55
CA ALA A 255 20.46 10.55 7.00
C ALA A 255 19.35 10.03 6.07
N LEU A 256 18.39 10.89 5.68
CA LEU A 256 17.36 10.54 4.72
C LEU A 256 17.95 10.23 3.34
N LYS A 257 18.84 11.07 2.85
CA LYS A 257 19.53 10.83 1.59
C LYS A 257 20.24 9.48 1.58
N LYS A 258 20.98 9.17 2.65
CA LYS A 258 21.72 7.91 2.78
C LYS A 258 20.79 6.69 2.77
N ILE A 259 19.69 6.71 3.53
CA ILE A 259 18.78 5.56 3.61
C ILE A 259 18.01 5.34 2.31
N ILE A 260 17.59 6.40 1.63
CA ILE A 260 16.88 6.30 0.33
C ILE A 260 17.84 5.85 -0.78
N ASP A 261 19.08 6.36 -0.81
CA ASP A 261 20.11 5.92 -1.76
C ASP A 261 20.46 4.43 -1.56
N GLN A 262 20.55 4.00 -0.30
CA GLN A 262 20.75 2.59 0.02
C GLN A 262 19.55 1.74 -0.42
N TYR A 263 18.32 2.20 -0.19
CA TYR A 263 17.11 1.51 -0.65
C TYR A 263 17.08 1.40 -2.18
N LEU A 264 17.39 2.48 -2.90
CA LEU A 264 17.48 2.46 -4.36
C LEU A 264 18.47 1.40 -4.85
N LYS A 265 19.67 1.32 -4.27
CA LYS A 265 20.69 0.30 -4.63
C LYS A 265 20.20 -1.12 -4.38
N GLU A 266 19.53 -1.36 -3.25
CA GLU A 266 18.97 -2.67 -2.93
C GLU A 266 17.87 -3.08 -3.93
N VAL A 267 16.98 -2.15 -4.28
CA VAL A 267 15.92 -2.39 -5.28
C VAL A 267 16.49 -2.59 -6.68
N GLU A 268 17.51 -1.83 -7.09
CA GLU A 268 18.19 -2.01 -8.37
C GLU A 268 18.86 -3.38 -8.46
N GLN A 269 19.51 -3.83 -7.39
CA GLN A 269 20.11 -5.16 -7.32
C GLN A 269 19.06 -6.27 -7.43
N GLU A 270 17.93 -6.12 -6.73
CA GLU A 270 16.80 -7.07 -6.79
C GLU A 270 16.16 -7.08 -8.20
N LYS A 271 16.00 -5.92 -8.81
CA LYS A 271 15.50 -5.78 -10.20
C LYS A 271 16.42 -6.49 -11.19
N ASP A 272 17.72 -6.28 -11.08
CA ASP A 272 18.72 -6.92 -11.94
C ASP A 272 18.66 -8.44 -11.80
N TYR A 273 18.54 -8.96 -10.56
CA TYR A 273 18.35 -10.38 -10.31
C TYR A 273 17.08 -10.93 -10.99
N TYR A 274 15.91 -10.28 -10.81
CA TYR A 274 14.67 -10.76 -11.41
C TYR A 274 14.63 -10.58 -12.92
N SER A 275 15.36 -9.64 -13.49
CA SER A 275 15.50 -9.48 -14.93
C SER A 275 16.18 -10.71 -15.60
N ILE A 276 16.95 -11.46 -14.81
CA ILE A 276 17.59 -12.71 -15.26
C ILE A 276 16.71 -13.93 -14.91
N ILE A 277 16.24 -14.01 -13.68
CA ILE A 277 15.56 -15.21 -13.16
C ILE A 277 14.12 -15.34 -13.68
N GLN A 278 13.42 -14.24 -13.89
CA GLN A 278 12.03 -14.27 -14.34
C GLN A 278 11.90 -14.87 -15.77
N PRO A 279 12.71 -14.47 -16.78
CA PRO A 279 12.74 -15.13 -18.09
C PRO A 279 13.09 -16.63 -18.02
N LEU A 280 14.02 -17.02 -17.11
CA LEU A 280 14.38 -18.43 -16.92
C LEU A 280 13.18 -19.28 -16.49
N LYS A 281 12.33 -18.73 -15.59
CA LYS A 281 11.12 -19.41 -15.13
C LYS A 281 9.99 -19.44 -16.17
N GLU A 282 9.84 -18.36 -16.95
CA GLU A 282 8.73 -18.18 -17.89
C GLU A 282 9.00 -18.82 -19.28
N GLN A 283 10.24 -18.76 -19.77
CA GLN A 283 10.61 -19.12 -21.15
C GLN A 283 11.53 -20.34 -21.22
N GLY A 284 12.00 -20.82 -20.07
CA GLY A 284 12.94 -21.92 -19.96
C GLY A 284 14.42 -21.52 -20.20
N VAL A 285 15.32 -22.45 -19.84
CA VAL A 285 16.78 -22.21 -19.82
C VAL A 285 17.33 -21.89 -21.22
N LEU A 286 16.94 -22.66 -22.23
CA LEU A 286 17.54 -22.54 -23.57
C LEU A 286 17.22 -21.19 -24.24
N LYS A 287 15.93 -20.76 -24.19
CA LYS A 287 15.52 -19.46 -24.75
C LYS A 287 16.16 -18.29 -24.00
N THR A 288 16.27 -18.40 -22.68
CA THR A 288 16.90 -17.35 -21.87
C THR A 288 18.40 -17.25 -22.15
N LEU A 289 19.12 -18.38 -22.29
CA LEU A 289 20.51 -18.40 -22.66
C LEU A 289 20.75 -17.76 -24.04
N LEU A 290 20.00 -18.17 -25.07
CA LEU A 290 20.09 -17.57 -26.40
C LEU A 290 19.86 -16.05 -26.36
N LYS A 291 18.85 -15.60 -25.65
CA LYS A 291 18.56 -14.16 -25.47
C LYS A 291 19.68 -13.43 -24.72
N THR A 292 20.26 -14.06 -23.70
CA THR A 292 21.37 -13.48 -22.93
C THR A 292 22.63 -13.37 -23.79
N LEU A 293 22.97 -14.40 -24.55
CA LEU A 293 24.13 -14.40 -25.43
C LEU A 293 24.01 -13.41 -26.60
N SER A 294 22.76 -13.20 -27.10
CA SER A 294 22.49 -12.23 -28.18
C SER A 294 22.44 -10.76 -27.69
N ASN A 295 22.41 -10.53 -26.38
CA ASN A 295 22.31 -9.19 -25.80
C ASN A 295 23.47 -8.92 -24.85
N PHE A 296 24.45 -8.13 -25.32
CA PHE A 296 25.68 -7.82 -24.58
C PHE A 296 25.42 -7.19 -23.20
N LYS A 297 24.42 -6.29 -23.07
CA LYS A 297 24.03 -5.69 -21.78
C LYS A 297 23.50 -6.73 -20.81
N LEU A 298 22.65 -7.64 -21.30
CA LEU A 298 22.08 -8.71 -20.48
C LEU A 298 23.15 -9.73 -20.07
N LEU A 299 24.12 -10.02 -20.94
CA LEU A 299 25.27 -10.88 -20.63
C LEU A 299 26.13 -10.26 -19.51
N GLN A 300 26.52 -8.99 -19.65
CA GLN A 300 27.26 -8.29 -18.61
C GLN A 300 26.51 -8.26 -17.28
N LEU A 301 25.18 -7.99 -17.31
CA LEU A 301 24.33 -8.01 -16.14
C LEU A 301 24.32 -9.39 -15.48
N THR A 302 24.18 -10.46 -16.28
CA THR A 302 24.18 -11.84 -15.79
C THR A 302 25.51 -12.19 -15.10
N LEU A 303 26.63 -11.86 -15.73
CA LEU A 303 27.97 -12.09 -15.13
C LEU A 303 28.15 -11.33 -13.81
N LYS A 304 27.70 -10.08 -13.73
CA LYS A 304 27.73 -9.25 -12.53
C LYS A 304 26.89 -9.83 -11.39
N GLN A 305 25.76 -10.47 -11.72
CA GLN A 305 24.80 -11.01 -10.73
C GLN A 305 25.13 -12.43 -10.25
N ILE A 306 26.07 -13.16 -10.86
CA ILE A 306 26.46 -14.52 -10.44
C ILE A 306 26.76 -14.61 -8.93
N PRO A 307 27.61 -13.75 -8.33
CA PRO A 307 27.92 -13.84 -6.91
C PRO A 307 26.66 -13.66 -6.02
N TYR A 308 25.77 -12.75 -6.40
CA TYR A 308 24.51 -12.51 -5.67
C TYR A 308 23.54 -13.70 -5.79
N ILE A 309 23.41 -14.27 -6.98
CA ILE A 309 22.58 -15.47 -7.25
C ILE A 309 23.07 -16.64 -6.40
N LEU A 310 24.37 -16.89 -6.39
CA LEU A 310 24.97 -17.95 -5.58
C LEU A 310 24.73 -17.73 -4.09
N LYS A 311 25.03 -16.53 -3.56
CA LYS A 311 24.79 -16.19 -2.17
C LYS A 311 23.33 -16.44 -1.77
N ARG A 312 22.36 -16.01 -2.59
CA ARG A 312 20.94 -16.16 -2.30
C ARG A 312 20.48 -17.62 -2.30
N ARG A 313 21.06 -18.46 -3.16
CA ARG A 313 20.76 -19.91 -3.21
C ARG A 313 21.26 -20.63 -1.94
N PHE A 314 22.43 -20.25 -1.44
CA PHE A 314 23.01 -20.87 -0.23
C PHE A 314 22.43 -20.31 1.08
N SER A 315 21.74 -19.18 1.08
CA SER A 315 21.06 -18.63 2.26
C SER A 315 19.61 -19.08 2.42
N GLN A 316 19.07 -19.85 1.46
CA GLN A 316 17.72 -20.42 1.52
C GLN A 316 17.70 -21.91 1.90
N ASN A 317 18.88 -22.53 2.11
CA ASN A 317 19.10 -23.84 2.72
C ASN A 317 19.64 -23.63 4.14
#